data_6f18bc10099ab13fdcd1f553767d48b4
#
_entry.id   6f18bc10099ab13fdcd1f553767d48b4
#
_cell.length_a   1.000
_cell.length_b   1.000
_cell.length_c   1.000
_cell.angle_alpha   90.00
_cell.angle_beta   90.00
_cell.angle_gamma   90.00
#
_symmetry.space_group_name_H-M   'P 1'
#
loop_
_entity.id
_entity.type
_entity.pdbx_description
1 polymer ?
#
loop_
_entity_poly.entity_id
_entity_poly.type
_entity_poly.pdbx_seq_one_letter_code
_entity_poly.pdbx_strand_id
1 'polypeptide(L)'
;MPLCAPRLQAQTPHRDLYMYKGADRDQRILQGAKKERQAVVYTSLNLKDSVPIAEAFEKKYGVKLTLWRSSSEKVLQRAVTEARAGRYTVDAFELNGPEMEALYREGMLDEFHSPQFRNLPPQAFPKHRYYAADRFNFFTIAYNTNLVKPNEVPNSYEDLLHPRWVGRIGIEAGDTDWFGSIVKLMGEDKGLAFFRKLSQMKPQIRTGHTLMAELVASGEIPLAATIYNHNAERLLVNGAPVKWKALTPTFGRPNAVAVAKHAPRPHAALLFADFMLSLEGQTLIKQRNRVPASTAVDTNLNKFPYEMIDPAVVIDESEKWERLWSELFLRGQAIKRDSD
;
A
#
# COMPACT_ATOMS: atom_id res chain seq x y z
N MET A 1 -8.87 -5.63 48.56
CA MET A 1 -8.60 -4.95 47.28
C MET A 1 -7.26 -5.43 46.77
N PRO A 2 -7.15 -6.16 45.65
CA PRO A 2 -5.87 -6.52 45.09
C PRO A 2 -5.29 -5.33 44.34
N LEU A 3 -4.11 -4.89 44.72
CA LEU A 3 -3.29 -3.91 44.03
C LEU A 3 -2.91 -4.46 42.66
N CYS A 4 -3.45 -3.83 41.63
CA CYS A 4 -3.03 -4.07 40.25
C CYS A 4 -1.61 -3.49 40.08
N ALA A 5 -0.60 -4.35 40.09
CA ALA A 5 0.77 -3.95 39.76
C ALA A 5 0.80 -3.52 38.28
N PRO A 6 1.44 -2.38 37.94
CA PRO A 6 1.59 -1.98 36.53
C PRO A 6 2.43 -3.07 35.82
N ARG A 7 1.88 -3.65 34.75
CA ARG A 7 2.66 -4.47 33.82
C ARG A 7 3.80 -3.60 33.28
N LEU A 8 5.03 -3.84 33.74
CA LEU A 8 6.22 -3.36 33.05
C LEU A 8 6.14 -3.91 31.63
N GLN A 9 5.85 -3.04 30.66
CA GLN A 9 6.07 -3.36 29.26
C GLN A 9 7.57 -3.66 29.12
N ALA A 10 7.89 -4.88 28.69
CA ALA A 10 9.27 -5.26 28.41
C ALA A 10 9.85 -4.23 27.42
N GLN A 11 10.90 -3.51 27.84
CA GLN A 11 11.58 -2.54 26.96
C GLN A 11 12.03 -3.27 25.70
N THR A 12 11.63 -2.76 24.52
CA THR A 12 12.09 -3.31 23.25
C THR A 12 13.57 -2.93 23.05
N PRO A 13 14.36 -3.79 22.35
CA PRO A 13 15.83 -3.64 22.32
C PRO A 13 16.33 -2.28 21.82
N HIS A 14 15.54 -1.59 20.98
CA HIS A 14 15.99 -0.35 20.31
C HIS A 14 15.14 0.89 20.65
N ARG A 15 14.24 0.78 21.64
CA ARG A 15 13.29 1.85 21.97
C ARG A 15 13.96 3.19 22.25
N ASP A 16 15.06 3.20 23.00
CA ASP A 16 15.78 4.43 23.34
C ASP A 16 16.34 5.14 22.09
N LEU A 17 16.74 4.39 21.08
CA LEU A 17 17.19 4.93 19.80
C LEU A 17 15.98 5.39 18.96
N TYR A 18 14.97 4.52 18.80
CA TYR A 18 13.85 4.78 17.91
C TYR A 18 12.98 5.95 18.36
N MET A 19 12.87 6.15 19.67
CA MET A 19 12.09 7.26 20.26
C MET A 19 12.91 8.47 20.64
N TYR A 20 14.21 8.48 20.34
CA TYR A 20 15.08 9.61 20.70
C TYR A 20 14.70 10.89 19.93
N LYS A 21 14.61 12.02 20.67
CA LYS A 21 14.18 13.33 20.17
C LYS A 21 15.20 14.47 20.48
N GLY A 22 16.39 14.12 20.96
CA GLY A 22 17.43 15.12 21.27
C GLY A 22 17.89 15.88 20.04
N ALA A 23 18.50 17.04 20.24
CA ALA A 23 18.97 17.92 19.16
C ALA A 23 20.03 17.28 18.24
N ASP A 24 20.77 16.30 18.76
CA ASP A 24 21.79 15.55 18.03
C ASP A 24 21.25 14.25 17.35
N ARG A 25 19.93 14.04 17.35
CA ARG A 25 19.28 12.82 16.84
C ARG A 25 19.77 12.43 15.45
N ASP A 26 19.70 13.34 14.50
CA ASP A 26 20.03 13.05 13.10
C ASP A 26 21.51 12.70 12.93
N GLN A 27 22.38 13.38 13.68
CA GLN A 27 23.81 13.08 13.70
C GLN A 27 24.09 11.69 14.29
N ARG A 28 23.47 11.34 15.42
CA ARG A 28 23.60 10.01 16.05
C ARG A 28 23.15 8.90 15.12
N ILE A 29 21.97 9.06 14.50
CA ILE A 29 21.43 8.06 13.57
C ILE A 29 22.38 7.88 12.38
N LEU A 30 22.82 8.97 11.76
CA LEU A 30 23.73 8.90 10.62
C LEU A 30 25.08 8.26 10.99
N GLN A 31 25.67 8.63 12.12
CA GLN A 31 26.93 8.03 12.58
C GLN A 31 26.78 6.54 12.89
N GLY A 32 25.68 6.14 13.54
CA GLY A 32 25.38 4.75 13.81
C GLY A 32 25.18 3.95 12.52
N ALA A 33 24.36 4.46 11.59
CA ALA A 33 24.10 3.81 10.31
C ALA A 33 25.38 3.65 9.46
N LYS A 34 26.28 4.62 9.49
CA LYS A 34 27.61 4.51 8.84
C LYS A 34 28.48 3.41 9.43
N LYS A 35 28.42 3.18 10.75
CA LYS A 35 29.10 2.06 11.39
C LYS A 35 28.46 0.72 11.01
N GLU A 36 27.14 0.68 10.88
CA GLU A 36 26.36 -0.49 10.43
C GLU A 36 26.54 -0.77 8.94
N ARG A 37 26.90 0.23 8.13
CA ARG A 37 27.26 0.19 6.70
C ARG A 37 26.13 -0.16 5.74
N GLN A 38 25.09 -0.81 6.19
CA GLN A 38 23.98 -1.27 5.36
C GLN A 38 22.69 -1.39 6.14
N ALA A 39 21.56 -1.47 5.43
CA ALA A 39 20.28 -1.97 5.94
C ALA A 39 19.69 -3.01 4.99
N VAL A 40 18.97 -3.99 5.53
CA VAL A 40 18.14 -4.93 4.78
C VAL A 40 16.68 -4.48 4.88
N VAL A 41 16.07 -4.20 3.75
CA VAL A 41 14.69 -3.74 3.66
C VAL A 41 13.86 -4.78 2.91
N TYR A 42 12.79 -5.24 3.56
CA TYR A 42 11.78 -6.06 2.91
C TYR A 42 10.68 -5.17 2.37
N THR A 43 10.44 -5.22 1.05
CA THR A 43 9.53 -4.28 0.38
C THR A 43 8.62 -4.95 -0.63
N SER A 44 7.41 -4.40 -0.78
CA SER A 44 6.49 -4.72 -1.86
C SER A 44 6.58 -3.74 -3.04
N LEU A 45 7.29 -2.63 -2.88
CA LEU A 45 7.49 -1.66 -3.95
C LEU A 45 8.27 -2.31 -5.10
N ASN A 46 7.77 -2.17 -6.33
CA ASN A 46 8.40 -2.83 -7.45
C ASN A 46 9.81 -2.26 -7.73
N LEU A 47 10.69 -3.06 -8.37
CA LEU A 47 12.09 -2.72 -8.55
C LEU A 47 12.30 -1.43 -9.37
N LYS A 48 11.43 -1.12 -10.33
CA LYS A 48 11.50 0.12 -11.11
C LYS A 48 11.36 1.37 -10.23
N ASP A 49 10.68 1.24 -9.09
CA ASP A 49 10.47 2.34 -8.14
C ASP A 49 11.45 2.28 -6.97
N SER A 50 11.69 1.08 -6.40
CA SER A 50 12.52 0.92 -5.19
C SER A 50 14.02 1.04 -5.43
N VAL A 51 14.54 0.58 -6.58
CA VAL A 51 15.98 0.67 -6.88
C VAL A 51 16.45 2.12 -6.96
N PRO A 52 15.81 3.05 -7.71
CA PRO A 52 16.24 4.44 -7.72
C PRO A 52 16.13 5.16 -6.37
N ILE A 53 15.20 4.73 -5.51
CA ILE A 53 15.08 5.24 -4.14
C ILE A 53 16.28 4.75 -3.31
N ALA A 54 16.64 3.47 -3.44
CA ALA A 54 17.81 2.90 -2.76
C ALA A 54 19.10 3.58 -3.20
N GLU A 55 19.29 3.80 -4.50
CA GLU A 55 20.46 4.50 -5.05
C GLU A 55 20.57 5.93 -4.52
N ALA A 56 19.47 6.67 -4.43
CA ALA A 56 19.44 8.01 -3.87
C ALA A 56 19.82 8.01 -2.38
N PHE A 57 19.31 7.05 -1.61
CA PHE A 57 19.65 6.85 -0.21
C PHE A 57 21.15 6.55 -0.04
N GLU A 58 21.67 5.57 -0.80
CA GLU A 58 23.09 5.18 -0.77
C GLU A 58 24.00 6.35 -1.14
N LYS A 59 23.67 7.08 -2.20
CA LYS A 59 24.40 8.27 -2.64
C LYS A 59 24.45 9.35 -1.56
N LYS A 60 23.34 9.55 -0.87
CA LYS A 60 23.23 10.60 0.16
C LYS A 60 23.99 10.27 1.44
N TYR A 61 23.88 9.04 1.91
CA TYR A 61 24.31 8.66 3.26
C TYR A 61 25.56 7.78 3.29
N GLY A 62 25.94 7.17 2.17
CA GLY A 62 27.04 6.19 2.12
C GLY A 62 26.71 4.88 2.86
N VAL A 63 25.40 4.56 3.02
CA VAL A 63 24.90 3.36 3.68
C VAL A 63 24.16 2.53 2.62
N LYS A 64 24.58 1.27 2.42
CA LYS A 64 24.00 0.38 1.40
C LYS A 64 22.59 -0.07 1.77
N LEU A 65 21.66 -0.12 0.81
CA LEU A 65 20.37 -0.78 0.96
C LEU A 65 20.34 -2.12 0.23
N THR A 66 20.12 -3.19 0.97
CA THR A 66 19.84 -4.51 0.40
C THR A 66 18.34 -4.72 0.38
N LEU A 67 17.75 -4.68 -0.81
CA LEU A 67 16.32 -4.86 -0.99
C LEU A 67 15.99 -6.33 -1.20
N TRP A 68 15.07 -6.86 -0.40
CA TRP A 68 14.36 -8.09 -0.73
C TRP A 68 12.92 -7.74 -1.10
N ARG A 69 12.58 -7.94 -2.39
CA ARG A 69 11.29 -7.55 -2.94
C ARG A 69 10.41 -8.77 -3.22
N SER A 70 9.18 -8.75 -2.72
CA SER A 70 8.13 -9.69 -3.09
C SER A 70 6.75 -9.04 -2.97
N SER A 71 5.64 -9.80 -3.15
CA SER A 71 4.32 -9.31 -2.76
C SER A 71 4.25 -9.12 -1.24
N SER A 72 3.37 -8.24 -0.74
CA SER A 72 3.27 -7.94 0.69
C SER A 72 2.97 -9.20 1.51
N GLU A 73 2.11 -10.10 1.01
CA GLU A 73 1.76 -11.36 1.66
C GLU A 73 2.98 -12.30 1.79
N LYS A 74 3.78 -12.40 0.71
CA LYS A 74 5.03 -13.22 0.72
C LYS A 74 6.08 -12.62 1.66
N VAL A 75 6.15 -11.27 1.75
CA VAL A 75 7.02 -10.60 2.72
C VAL A 75 6.59 -10.91 4.14
N LEU A 76 5.31 -10.77 4.45
CA LEU A 76 4.74 -11.11 5.75
C LEU A 76 5.05 -12.57 6.13
N GLN A 77 4.74 -13.52 5.25
CA GLN A 77 5.01 -14.94 5.47
C GLN A 77 6.47 -15.23 5.77
N ARG A 78 7.39 -14.66 4.98
CA ARG A 78 8.83 -14.82 5.18
C ARG A 78 9.27 -14.24 6.52
N ALA A 79 8.90 -13.02 6.82
CA ALA A 79 9.29 -12.32 8.04
C ALA A 79 8.82 -13.07 9.29
N VAL A 80 7.57 -13.54 9.31
CA VAL A 80 7.02 -14.34 10.42
C VAL A 80 7.75 -15.69 10.53
N THR A 81 8.04 -16.36 9.42
CA THR A 81 8.75 -17.64 9.42
C THR A 81 10.18 -17.48 9.95
N GLU A 82 10.89 -16.44 9.54
CA GLU A 82 12.25 -16.14 10.02
C GLU A 82 12.23 -15.81 11.52
N ALA A 83 11.30 -14.99 11.98
CA ALA A 83 11.16 -14.62 13.39
C ALA A 83 10.85 -15.84 14.29
N ARG A 84 9.94 -16.72 13.85
CA ARG A 84 9.63 -17.97 14.57
C ARG A 84 10.82 -18.93 14.67
N ALA A 85 11.74 -18.84 13.70
CA ALA A 85 13.01 -19.58 13.73
C ALA A 85 14.14 -18.84 14.48
N GLY A 86 13.83 -17.73 15.17
CA GLY A 86 14.81 -16.90 15.87
C GLY A 86 15.79 -16.16 14.98
N ARG A 87 15.47 -16.02 13.69
CA ARG A 87 16.33 -15.35 12.70
C ARG A 87 15.79 -13.95 12.43
N TYR A 88 16.54 -12.94 12.81
CA TYR A 88 16.20 -11.54 12.60
C TYR A 88 17.18 -10.93 11.59
N THR A 89 16.80 -10.90 10.32
CA THR A 89 17.66 -10.47 9.21
C THR A 89 17.26 -9.11 8.65
N VAL A 90 15.97 -8.76 8.78
CA VAL A 90 15.37 -7.52 8.25
C VAL A 90 15.54 -6.37 9.25
N ASP A 91 15.82 -5.19 8.72
CA ASP A 91 15.96 -3.96 9.50
C ASP A 91 14.74 -3.06 9.40
N ALA A 92 14.15 -2.96 8.21
CA ALA A 92 12.96 -2.15 7.98
C ALA A 92 12.02 -2.82 6.98
N PHE A 93 10.74 -2.48 7.07
CA PHE A 93 9.68 -2.95 6.18
C PHE A 93 9.09 -1.77 5.40
N GLU A 94 8.67 -2.05 4.16
CA GLU A 94 7.88 -1.16 3.33
C GLU A 94 6.82 -1.98 2.59
N LEU A 95 5.55 -1.94 3.08
CA LEU A 95 4.48 -2.85 2.67
C LEU A 95 3.12 -2.12 2.56
N ASN A 96 2.13 -2.81 2.00
CA ASN A 96 0.74 -2.39 2.11
C ASN A 96 0.28 -2.36 3.58
N GLY A 97 -0.67 -1.51 3.88
CA GLY A 97 -1.17 -1.30 5.23
C GLY A 97 -1.66 -2.57 5.95
N PRO A 98 -2.47 -3.44 5.33
CA PRO A 98 -2.95 -4.66 6.00
C PRO A 98 -1.80 -5.57 6.44
N GLU A 99 -0.82 -5.85 5.58
CA GLU A 99 0.31 -6.71 5.94
C GLU A 99 1.25 -6.02 6.96
N MET A 100 1.34 -4.69 6.92
CA MET A 100 2.06 -3.94 7.95
C MET A 100 1.35 -4.04 9.31
N GLU A 101 0.02 -3.97 9.34
CA GLU A 101 -0.78 -4.20 10.53
C GLU A 101 -0.62 -5.63 11.06
N ALA A 102 -0.56 -6.63 10.18
CA ALA A 102 -0.29 -8.00 10.57
C ALA A 102 1.10 -8.17 11.21
N LEU A 103 2.15 -7.53 10.67
CA LEU A 103 3.48 -7.49 11.29
C LEU A 103 3.46 -6.84 12.68
N TYR A 104 2.66 -5.78 12.85
CA TYR A 104 2.47 -5.16 14.17
C TYR A 104 1.83 -6.15 15.15
N ARG A 105 0.76 -6.84 14.78
CA ARG A 105 0.06 -7.83 15.62
C ARG A 105 0.93 -9.04 15.97
N GLU A 106 1.82 -9.44 15.07
CA GLU A 106 2.85 -10.47 15.33
C GLU A 106 4.00 -9.95 16.21
N GLY A 107 3.97 -8.67 16.65
CA GLY A 107 4.97 -8.07 17.52
C GLY A 107 6.34 -7.88 16.87
N MET A 108 6.39 -7.74 15.56
CA MET A 108 7.62 -7.65 14.77
C MET A 108 8.10 -6.21 14.54
N LEU A 109 7.26 -5.22 14.80
CA LEU A 109 7.56 -3.81 14.64
C LEU A 109 7.88 -3.16 15.97
N ASP A 110 8.57 -2.02 15.93
CA ASP A 110 8.73 -1.12 17.07
C ASP A 110 8.19 0.27 16.74
N GLU A 111 7.79 1.00 17.79
CA GLU A 111 7.42 2.39 17.67
C GLU A 111 8.65 3.24 17.37
N PHE A 112 8.55 4.20 16.47
CA PHE A 112 9.63 5.11 16.16
C PHE A 112 9.14 6.56 16.06
N HIS A 113 10.06 7.48 16.26
CA HIS A 113 9.85 8.90 16.05
C HIS A 113 10.61 9.36 14.81
N SER A 114 9.92 10.16 13.96
CA SER A 114 10.55 10.87 12.85
C SER A 114 10.16 12.34 12.86
N PRO A 115 11.10 13.27 12.66
CA PRO A 115 10.78 14.70 12.47
C PRO A 115 9.88 14.94 11.26
N GLN A 116 9.83 14.00 10.33
CA GLN A 116 9.03 14.07 9.11
C GLN A 116 7.53 13.87 9.37
N PHE A 117 7.14 13.33 10.50
CA PHE A 117 5.74 13.12 10.88
C PHE A 117 4.88 14.39 10.84
N ARG A 118 5.49 15.56 11.03
CA ARG A 118 4.83 16.87 10.91
C ARG A 118 4.23 17.15 9.52
N ASN A 119 4.77 16.50 8.50
CA ASN A 119 4.34 16.67 7.11
C ASN A 119 3.38 15.57 6.64
N LEU A 120 2.95 14.68 7.53
CA LEU A 120 2.04 13.60 7.21
C LEU A 120 0.63 13.92 7.74
N PRO A 121 -0.42 13.64 6.96
CA PRO A 121 -1.80 13.82 7.43
C PRO A 121 -2.14 12.77 8.52
N PRO A 122 -3.15 13.03 9.36
CA PRO A 122 -3.55 12.09 10.42
C PRO A 122 -3.83 10.66 9.91
N GLN A 123 -4.36 10.53 8.70
CA GLN A 123 -4.68 9.25 8.05
C GLN A 123 -3.44 8.43 7.66
N ALA A 124 -2.24 9.02 7.71
CA ALA A 124 -0.98 8.31 7.48
C ALA A 124 -0.56 7.41 8.66
N PHE A 125 -1.26 7.50 9.79
CA PHE A 125 -0.88 6.79 11.00
C PHE A 125 -1.98 5.84 11.48
N PRO A 126 -1.63 4.60 11.87
CA PRO A 126 -2.51 3.81 12.71
C PRO A 126 -2.57 4.40 14.14
N LYS A 127 -3.58 4.00 14.92
CA LYS A 127 -3.73 4.47 16.30
C LYS A 127 -2.50 4.17 17.18
N HIS A 128 -1.85 3.04 16.95
CA HIS A 128 -0.68 2.59 17.73
C HIS A 128 0.66 3.21 17.29
N ARG A 129 0.77 3.80 16.08
CA ARG A 129 1.96 4.51 15.58
C ARG A 129 3.24 3.69 15.38
N TYR A 130 3.14 2.38 15.18
CA TYR A 130 4.30 1.51 14.89
C TYR A 130 4.73 1.55 13.44
N TYR A 131 3.94 2.18 12.58
CA TYR A 131 4.29 2.46 11.19
C TYR A 131 3.69 3.80 10.74
N ALA A 132 4.20 4.33 9.64
CA ALA A 132 3.68 5.54 9.01
C ALA A 132 3.54 5.33 7.51
N ALA A 133 2.46 5.80 6.92
CA ALA A 133 2.30 5.74 5.48
C ALA A 133 3.38 6.57 4.78
N ASP A 134 4.01 5.99 3.78
CA ASP A 134 4.94 6.67 2.88
C ASP A 134 4.28 7.03 1.55
N ARG A 135 3.20 6.36 1.18
CA ARG A 135 2.39 6.63 -0.02
C ARG A 135 0.98 6.09 0.11
N PHE A 136 0.11 6.55 -0.79
CA PHE A 136 -1.26 6.07 -0.92
C PHE A 136 -1.51 5.44 -2.29
N ASN A 137 -2.33 4.40 -2.34
CA ASN A 137 -2.84 3.82 -3.57
C ASN A 137 -4.35 4.04 -3.62
N PHE A 138 -4.84 4.80 -4.59
CA PHE A 138 -6.26 5.09 -4.73
C PHE A 138 -6.92 4.16 -5.74
N PHE A 139 -8.01 3.52 -5.34
CA PHE A 139 -8.86 2.70 -6.20
C PHE A 139 -9.71 3.61 -7.08
N THR A 140 -9.49 3.55 -8.37
CA THR A 140 -10.21 4.34 -9.36
C THR A 140 -10.70 3.44 -10.48
N ILE A 141 -11.58 3.95 -11.36
CA ILE A 141 -11.78 3.33 -12.66
C ILE A 141 -10.68 3.79 -13.62
N ALA A 142 -10.38 2.93 -14.60
CA ALA A 142 -9.60 3.35 -15.78
C ALA A 142 -10.29 2.84 -17.06
N TYR A 143 -10.14 3.56 -18.15
CA TYR A 143 -10.79 3.25 -19.41
C TYR A 143 -9.91 3.58 -20.61
N ASN A 144 -10.08 2.81 -21.69
CA ASN A 144 -9.44 3.05 -22.96
C ASN A 144 -10.18 4.17 -23.71
N THR A 145 -9.47 5.24 -24.05
CA THR A 145 -10.08 6.44 -24.68
C THR A 145 -10.48 6.22 -26.15
N ASN A 146 -9.99 5.17 -26.79
CA ASN A 146 -10.40 4.80 -28.15
C ASN A 146 -11.70 3.97 -28.18
N LEU A 147 -12.04 3.31 -27.05
CA LEU A 147 -13.16 2.37 -26.95
C LEU A 147 -14.32 2.89 -26.09
N VAL A 148 -14.07 3.87 -25.23
CA VAL A 148 -15.05 4.47 -24.31
C VAL A 148 -15.14 5.96 -24.57
N LYS A 149 -16.28 6.40 -25.06
CA LYS A 149 -16.53 7.82 -25.37
C LYS A 149 -16.69 8.63 -24.08
N PRO A 150 -16.39 9.93 -24.06
CA PRO A 150 -16.48 10.77 -22.86
C PRO A 150 -17.84 10.71 -22.14
N ASN A 151 -18.95 10.62 -22.89
CA ASN A 151 -20.31 10.53 -22.35
C ASN A 151 -20.70 9.11 -21.87
N GLU A 152 -19.84 8.13 -22.06
CA GLU A 152 -20.03 6.74 -21.63
C GLU A 152 -19.27 6.42 -20.35
N VAL A 153 -18.33 7.30 -19.95
CA VAL A 153 -17.49 7.10 -18.76
C VAL A 153 -18.35 7.11 -17.49
N PRO A 154 -18.29 6.06 -16.64
CA PRO A 154 -19.03 6.02 -15.39
C PRO A 154 -18.79 7.24 -14.50
N ASN A 155 -19.85 7.76 -13.88
CA ASN A 155 -19.82 8.86 -12.91
C ASN A 155 -20.08 8.37 -11.48
N SER A 156 -20.68 7.20 -11.34
CA SER A 156 -20.99 6.55 -10.08
C SER A 156 -20.67 5.05 -10.15
N TYR A 157 -20.69 4.37 -9.00
CA TYR A 157 -20.56 2.92 -8.96
C TYR A 157 -21.72 2.22 -9.67
N GLU A 158 -22.94 2.76 -9.56
CA GLU A 158 -24.14 2.23 -10.21
C GLU A 158 -24.03 2.24 -11.74
N ASP A 159 -23.30 3.20 -12.34
CA ASP A 159 -23.08 3.26 -13.77
C ASP A 159 -22.27 2.07 -14.30
N LEU A 160 -21.51 1.37 -13.41
CA LEU A 160 -20.83 0.12 -13.77
C LEU A 160 -21.82 -1.02 -14.09
N LEU A 161 -23.07 -0.90 -13.67
CA LEU A 161 -24.12 -1.89 -13.94
C LEU A 161 -24.87 -1.64 -15.26
N HIS A 162 -24.50 -0.60 -16.03
CA HIS A 162 -25.14 -0.34 -17.30
C HIS A 162 -24.88 -1.50 -18.29
N PRO A 163 -25.90 -1.97 -19.05
CA PRO A 163 -25.80 -3.15 -19.92
C PRO A 163 -24.64 -3.11 -20.93
N ARG A 164 -24.19 -1.92 -21.34
CA ARG A 164 -23.02 -1.75 -22.23
C ARG A 164 -21.73 -2.37 -21.70
N TRP A 165 -21.64 -2.57 -20.40
CA TRP A 165 -20.46 -3.08 -19.71
C TRP A 165 -20.43 -4.60 -19.56
N VAL A 166 -21.47 -5.33 -19.97
CA VAL A 166 -21.49 -6.80 -19.90
C VAL A 166 -20.30 -7.38 -20.65
N GLY A 167 -19.43 -8.14 -19.94
CA GLY A 167 -18.22 -8.74 -20.49
C GLY A 167 -17.07 -7.76 -20.80
N ARG A 168 -17.24 -6.46 -20.49
CA ARG A 168 -16.30 -5.38 -20.85
C ARG A 168 -15.65 -4.70 -19.64
N ILE A 169 -15.87 -5.20 -18.44
CA ILE A 169 -15.28 -4.69 -17.19
C ILE A 169 -14.16 -5.60 -16.75
N GLY A 170 -13.02 -5.03 -16.37
CA GLY A 170 -11.95 -5.68 -15.64
C GLY A 170 -12.04 -5.40 -14.14
N ILE A 171 -11.73 -6.40 -13.31
CA ILE A 171 -11.62 -6.27 -11.85
C ILE A 171 -10.34 -6.98 -11.40
N GLU A 172 -9.59 -6.33 -10.50
CA GLU A 172 -8.39 -6.94 -9.91
C GLU A 172 -8.79 -7.99 -8.85
N ALA A 173 -8.16 -9.16 -8.90
CA ALA A 173 -8.57 -10.36 -8.14
C ALA A 173 -8.42 -10.23 -6.62
N GLY A 174 -7.52 -9.37 -6.14
CA GLY A 174 -7.20 -9.20 -4.71
C GLY A 174 -7.83 -7.97 -4.05
N ASP A 175 -8.74 -7.24 -4.72
CA ASP A 175 -9.30 -5.98 -4.20
C ASP A 175 -10.44 -6.19 -3.19
N THR A 176 -10.24 -7.10 -2.24
CA THR A 176 -11.23 -7.45 -1.19
C THR A 176 -11.48 -6.32 -0.21
N ASP A 177 -10.48 -5.50 0.08
CA ASP A 177 -10.61 -4.32 0.95
C ASP A 177 -11.38 -3.17 0.27
N TRP A 178 -11.22 -2.95 -1.04
CA TRP A 178 -12.07 -2.07 -1.81
C TRP A 178 -13.52 -2.58 -1.82
N PHE A 179 -13.73 -3.87 -2.07
CA PHE A 179 -15.03 -4.51 -2.03
C PHE A 179 -15.73 -4.30 -0.68
N GLY A 180 -15.05 -4.66 0.42
CA GLY A 180 -15.61 -4.50 1.76
C GLY A 180 -15.92 -3.04 2.09
N SER A 181 -15.07 -2.10 1.66
CA SER A 181 -15.27 -0.66 1.86
C SER A 181 -16.50 -0.14 1.13
N ILE A 182 -16.70 -0.50 -0.14
CA ILE A 182 -17.89 -0.13 -0.91
C ILE A 182 -19.15 -0.76 -0.31
N VAL A 183 -19.11 -2.04 0.10
CA VAL A 183 -20.25 -2.69 0.73
C VAL A 183 -20.66 -1.99 2.02
N LYS A 184 -19.69 -1.63 2.87
CA LYS A 184 -19.96 -0.89 4.13
C LYS A 184 -20.54 0.49 3.87
N LEU A 185 -20.03 1.21 2.88
CA LEU A 185 -20.52 2.53 2.49
C LEU A 185 -21.98 2.50 2.03
N MET A 186 -22.32 1.56 1.17
CA MET A 186 -23.69 1.44 0.65
C MET A 186 -24.68 0.89 1.69
N GLY A 187 -24.18 0.34 2.81
CA GLY A 187 -24.91 -0.53 3.71
C GLY A 187 -24.89 -1.98 3.19
N GLU A 188 -24.66 -2.96 4.07
CA GLU A 188 -24.30 -4.34 3.70
C GLU A 188 -25.26 -4.96 2.68
N ASP A 189 -26.56 -4.87 2.91
CA ASP A 189 -27.55 -5.48 2.00
C ASP A 189 -27.52 -4.87 0.59
N LYS A 190 -27.48 -3.54 0.51
CA LYS A 190 -27.44 -2.83 -0.77
C LYS A 190 -26.10 -3.03 -1.48
N GLY A 191 -25.00 -2.97 -0.73
CA GLY A 191 -23.66 -3.20 -1.27
C GLY A 191 -23.49 -4.61 -1.81
N LEU A 192 -23.92 -5.63 -1.09
CA LEU A 192 -23.90 -7.01 -1.57
C LEU A 192 -24.82 -7.21 -2.78
N ALA A 193 -26.00 -6.56 -2.81
CA ALA A 193 -26.88 -6.60 -3.97
C ALA A 193 -26.22 -5.96 -5.21
N PHE A 194 -25.50 -4.83 -5.02
CA PHE A 194 -24.72 -4.19 -6.08
C PHE A 194 -23.66 -5.14 -6.64
N PHE A 195 -22.84 -5.76 -5.77
CA PHE A 195 -21.77 -6.65 -6.23
C PHE A 195 -22.29 -7.95 -6.84
N ARG A 196 -23.43 -8.48 -6.39
CA ARG A 196 -24.10 -9.60 -7.07
C ARG A 196 -24.50 -9.24 -8.50
N LYS A 197 -25.03 -8.02 -8.74
CA LYS A 197 -25.31 -7.52 -10.09
C LYS A 197 -24.03 -7.34 -10.89
N LEU A 198 -22.98 -6.78 -10.28
CA LEU A 198 -21.69 -6.58 -10.94
C LEU A 198 -21.05 -7.91 -11.36
N SER A 199 -21.17 -8.97 -10.55
CA SER A 199 -20.66 -10.30 -10.90
C SER A 199 -21.44 -10.91 -12.11
N GLN A 200 -22.75 -10.63 -12.22
CA GLN A 200 -23.57 -11.04 -13.36
C GLN A 200 -23.21 -10.30 -14.66
N MET A 201 -22.51 -9.16 -14.56
CA MET A 201 -21.95 -8.45 -15.72
C MET A 201 -20.79 -9.20 -16.40
N LYS A 202 -20.41 -10.39 -15.87
CA LYS A 202 -19.32 -11.24 -16.37
C LYS A 202 -17.99 -10.48 -16.47
N PRO A 203 -17.53 -9.86 -15.38
CA PRO A 203 -16.26 -9.13 -15.40
C PRO A 203 -15.08 -10.05 -15.67
N GLN A 204 -14.07 -9.50 -16.31
CA GLN A 204 -12.78 -10.18 -16.50
C GLN A 204 -11.92 -10.00 -15.27
N ILE A 205 -11.65 -11.08 -14.52
CA ILE A 205 -10.83 -11.05 -13.33
C ILE A 205 -9.36 -11.26 -13.73
N ARG A 206 -8.48 -10.36 -13.27
CA ARG A 206 -7.03 -10.43 -13.52
C ARG A 206 -6.27 -10.13 -12.24
N THR A 207 -5.10 -10.73 -12.09
CA THR A 207 -4.23 -10.47 -10.94
C THR A 207 -3.18 -9.42 -11.29
N GLY A 208 -3.13 -8.35 -10.52
CA GLY A 208 -2.14 -7.28 -10.62
C GLY A 208 -2.64 -6.01 -11.33
N HIS A 209 -2.60 -4.90 -10.60
CA HIS A 209 -3.01 -3.59 -11.13
C HIS A 209 -2.16 -3.10 -12.30
N THR A 210 -0.89 -3.51 -12.39
CA THR A 210 -0.02 -3.17 -13.52
C THR A 210 -0.52 -3.84 -14.79
N LEU A 211 -0.78 -5.15 -14.74
CA LEU A 211 -1.36 -5.89 -15.86
C LEU A 211 -2.73 -5.32 -16.25
N MET A 212 -3.60 -5.04 -15.26
CA MET A 212 -4.91 -4.46 -15.53
C MET A 212 -4.79 -3.13 -16.30
N ALA A 213 -3.84 -2.26 -15.94
CA ALA A 213 -3.59 -1.00 -16.65
C ALA A 213 -3.14 -1.24 -18.10
N GLU A 214 -2.26 -2.20 -18.31
CA GLU A 214 -1.76 -2.59 -19.64
C GLU A 214 -2.88 -3.15 -20.52
N LEU A 215 -3.76 -3.99 -19.97
CA LEU A 215 -4.93 -4.52 -20.69
C LEU A 215 -5.94 -3.42 -21.04
N VAL A 216 -6.11 -2.42 -20.19
CA VAL A 216 -6.94 -1.26 -20.53
C VAL A 216 -6.27 -0.42 -21.60
N ALA A 217 -4.98 -0.15 -21.51
CA ALA A 217 -4.26 0.65 -22.50
C ALA A 217 -4.22 -0.03 -23.89
N SER A 218 -4.07 -1.36 -23.94
CA SER A 218 -4.12 -2.13 -25.19
C SER A 218 -5.52 -2.21 -25.81
N GLY A 219 -6.57 -1.98 -25.03
CA GLY A 219 -7.98 -2.10 -25.45
C GLY A 219 -8.55 -3.52 -25.30
N GLU A 220 -7.81 -4.48 -24.74
CA GLU A 220 -8.35 -5.81 -24.43
C GLU A 220 -9.49 -5.71 -23.39
N ILE A 221 -9.34 -4.82 -22.41
CA ILE A 221 -10.37 -4.48 -21.44
C ILE A 221 -10.75 -3.01 -21.62
N PRO A 222 -11.97 -2.71 -22.07
CA PRO A 222 -12.39 -1.31 -22.28
C PRO A 222 -12.44 -0.46 -21.02
N LEU A 223 -12.82 -1.06 -19.87
CA LEU A 223 -12.99 -0.39 -18.60
C LEU A 223 -12.52 -1.29 -17.45
N ALA A 224 -11.63 -0.83 -16.59
CA ALA A 224 -11.36 -1.43 -15.30
C ALA A 224 -12.20 -0.76 -14.21
N ALA A 225 -12.92 -1.54 -13.41
CA ALA A 225 -13.68 -1.05 -12.26
C ALA A 225 -12.78 -0.76 -11.05
N THR A 226 -11.66 -1.49 -10.93
CA THR A 226 -10.64 -1.24 -9.92
C THR A 226 -9.25 -1.19 -10.55
N ILE A 227 -8.55 -0.13 -10.27
CA ILE A 227 -7.14 0.05 -10.62
C ILE A 227 -6.54 1.11 -9.69
N TYR A 228 -5.27 1.02 -9.38
CA TYR A 228 -4.59 2.15 -8.77
C TYR A 228 -4.33 3.24 -9.80
N ASN A 229 -4.81 4.45 -9.54
CA ASN A 229 -4.72 5.57 -10.48
C ASN A 229 -3.30 5.82 -11.00
N HIS A 230 -2.27 5.64 -10.16
CA HIS A 230 -0.88 5.83 -10.56
C HIS A 230 -0.41 4.85 -11.66
N ASN A 231 -1.03 3.66 -11.78
CA ASN A 231 -0.71 2.73 -12.86
C ASN A 231 -1.26 3.22 -14.20
N ALA A 232 -2.49 3.71 -14.23
CA ALA A 232 -3.07 4.33 -15.43
C ALA A 232 -2.36 5.63 -15.79
N GLU A 233 -2.06 6.48 -14.79
CA GLU A 233 -1.34 7.74 -15.01
C GLU A 233 0.02 7.53 -15.66
N ARG A 234 0.78 6.53 -15.20
CA ARG A 234 2.09 6.19 -15.80
C ARG A 234 1.98 5.85 -17.28
N LEU A 235 0.94 5.15 -17.70
CA LEU A 235 0.71 4.84 -19.12
C LEU A 235 0.20 6.06 -19.89
N LEU A 236 -0.68 6.86 -19.28
CA LEU A 236 -1.20 8.09 -19.85
C LEU A 236 -0.07 9.08 -20.17
N VAL A 237 0.84 9.34 -19.24
CA VAL A 237 1.96 10.29 -19.47
C VAL A 237 2.96 9.78 -20.51
N ASN A 238 2.97 8.48 -20.78
CA ASN A 238 3.73 7.85 -21.87
C ASN A 238 2.95 7.76 -23.20
N GLY A 239 1.80 8.43 -23.30
CA GLY A 239 1.03 8.55 -24.54
C GLY A 239 0.06 7.39 -24.84
N ALA A 240 -0.15 6.46 -23.89
CA ALA A 240 -1.11 5.38 -24.08
C ALA A 240 -2.56 5.92 -24.07
N PRO A 241 -3.50 5.30 -24.82
CA PRO A 241 -4.89 5.73 -24.90
C PRO A 241 -5.70 5.28 -23.66
N VAL A 242 -5.26 5.68 -22.50
CA VAL A 242 -5.89 5.35 -21.20
C VAL A 242 -6.12 6.63 -20.39
N LYS A 243 -7.23 6.69 -19.68
CA LYS A 243 -7.51 7.67 -18.65
C LYS A 243 -8.08 6.98 -17.42
N TRP A 244 -7.98 7.64 -16.29
CA TRP A 244 -8.57 7.18 -15.04
C TRP A 244 -9.52 8.24 -14.48
N LYS A 245 -10.42 7.81 -13.61
CA LYS A 245 -11.37 8.69 -12.92
C LYS A 245 -11.64 8.15 -11.53
N ALA A 246 -11.59 9.04 -10.54
CA ALA A 246 -12.05 8.78 -9.19
C ALA A 246 -13.59 8.79 -9.17
N LEU A 247 -14.22 7.74 -8.66
CA LEU A 247 -15.64 7.72 -8.33
C LEU A 247 -15.82 8.15 -6.87
N THR A 248 -16.93 8.77 -6.55
CA THR A 248 -17.17 9.30 -5.19
C THR A 248 -18.05 8.36 -4.37
N PRO A 249 -17.60 8.00 -3.15
CA PRO A 249 -16.27 8.26 -2.60
C PRO A 249 -15.19 7.36 -3.20
N THR A 250 -13.97 7.87 -3.21
CA THR A 250 -12.80 7.09 -3.60
C THR A 250 -12.13 6.54 -2.36
N PHE A 251 -11.74 5.28 -2.39
CA PHE A 251 -10.99 4.67 -1.29
C PHE A 251 -9.49 4.64 -1.59
N GLY A 252 -8.70 4.89 -0.54
CA GLY A 252 -7.24 4.81 -0.58
C GLY A 252 -6.72 3.73 0.36
N ARG A 253 -5.74 2.96 -0.12
CA ARG A 253 -4.98 2.00 0.69
C ARG A 253 -3.64 2.63 1.07
N PRO A 254 -3.28 2.74 2.36
CA PRO A 254 -1.94 3.18 2.74
C PRO A 254 -0.91 2.09 2.43
N ASN A 255 0.26 2.52 1.98
CA ASN A 255 1.50 1.76 2.07
C ASN A 255 2.38 2.45 3.09
N ALA A 256 3.11 1.69 3.87
CA ALA A 256 3.78 2.22 5.04
C ALA A 256 5.21 1.73 5.17
N VAL A 257 6.04 2.52 5.84
CA VAL A 257 7.37 2.19 6.30
C VAL A 257 7.35 1.94 7.81
N ALA A 258 8.09 0.93 8.26
CA ALA A 258 8.26 0.59 9.67
C ALA A 258 9.68 0.11 9.96
N VAL A 259 10.11 0.22 11.22
CA VAL A 259 11.36 -0.34 11.72
C VAL A 259 11.10 -1.69 12.39
N ALA A 260 11.98 -2.67 12.15
CA ALA A 260 11.86 -3.97 12.79
C ALA A 260 12.26 -3.90 14.27
N LYS A 261 11.49 -4.58 15.13
CA LYS A 261 11.74 -4.63 16.57
C LYS A 261 13.11 -5.18 16.93
N HIS A 262 13.57 -6.18 16.20
CA HIS A 262 14.86 -6.85 16.40
C HIS A 262 15.81 -6.58 15.23
N ALA A 263 15.79 -5.36 14.67
CA ALA A 263 16.67 -4.99 13.57
C ALA A 263 18.15 -5.21 13.96
N PRO A 264 18.92 -5.98 13.18
CA PRO A 264 20.37 -6.08 13.40
C PRO A 264 21.12 -4.75 13.22
N ARG A 265 20.53 -3.82 12.47
CA ARG A 265 21.10 -2.51 12.11
C ARG A 265 20.08 -1.40 12.35
N PRO A 266 19.78 -1.10 13.64
CA PRO A 266 18.66 -0.23 14.01
C PRO A 266 18.84 1.24 13.60
N HIS A 267 20.08 1.74 13.54
CA HIS A 267 20.32 3.12 13.07
C HIS A 267 20.06 3.24 11.57
N ALA A 268 20.51 2.27 10.77
CA ALA A 268 20.26 2.24 9.33
C ALA A 268 18.77 2.02 9.01
N ALA A 269 18.06 1.22 9.82
CA ALA A 269 16.61 1.06 9.73
C ALA A 269 15.87 2.39 9.93
N LEU A 270 16.21 3.11 11.01
CA LEU A 270 15.58 4.39 11.32
C LEU A 270 15.95 5.47 10.29
N LEU A 271 17.21 5.49 9.83
CA LEU A 271 17.67 6.40 8.77
C LEU A 271 16.87 6.16 7.46
N PHE A 272 16.61 4.89 7.12
CA PHE A 272 15.80 4.55 5.95
C PHE A 272 14.34 5.02 6.12
N ALA A 273 13.73 4.78 7.28
CA ALA A 273 12.37 5.25 7.56
C ALA A 273 12.27 6.79 7.48
N ASP A 274 13.23 7.51 8.07
CA ASP A 274 13.30 8.96 7.98
C ASP A 274 13.46 9.45 6.52
N PHE A 275 14.28 8.75 5.73
CA PHE A 275 14.48 9.09 4.32
C PHE A 275 13.21 8.90 3.50
N MET A 276 12.53 7.77 3.66
CA MET A 276 11.27 7.49 2.95
C MET A 276 10.21 8.57 3.22
N LEU A 277 10.17 9.09 4.44
CA LEU A 277 9.20 10.11 4.87
C LEU A 277 9.71 11.55 4.63
N SER A 278 10.98 11.73 4.26
CA SER A 278 11.57 13.06 4.01
C SER A 278 11.03 13.70 2.73
N LEU A 279 11.18 15.01 2.59
CA LEU A 279 10.83 15.74 1.37
C LEU A 279 11.49 15.12 0.13
N GLU A 280 12.74 14.68 0.23
CA GLU A 280 13.46 14.04 -0.87
C GLU A 280 12.87 12.68 -1.22
N GLY A 281 12.68 11.79 -0.24
CA GLY A 281 12.07 10.47 -0.45
C GLY A 281 10.66 10.58 -1.04
N GLN A 282 9.86 11.50 -0.51
CA GLN A 282 8.50 11.75 -1.00
C GLN A 282 8.48 12.38 -2.42
N THR A 283 9.48 13.19 -2.75
CA THR A 283 9.65 13.71 -4.11
C THR A 283 10.03 12.59 -5.08
N LEU A 284 10.91 11.67 -4.67
CA LEU A 284 11.23 10.48 -5.45
C LEU A 284 10.00 9.60 -5.68
N ILE A 285 9.14 9.39 -4.69
CA ILE A 285 7.86 8.69 -4.82
C ILE A 285 6.98 9.37 -5.88
N LYS A 286 6.84 10.70 -5.81
CA LYS A 286 6.09 11.47 -6.84
C LYS A 286 6.69 11.31 -8.24
N GLN A 287 8.01 11.37 -8.38
CA GLN A 287 8.71 11.21 -9.67
C GLN A 287 8.50 9.81 -10.29
N ARG A 288 8.08 8.82 -9.50
CA ARG A 288 7.68 7.47 -9.95
C ARG A 288 6.20 7.37 -10.26
N ASN A 289 5.51 8.52 -10.40
CA ASN A 289 4.06 8.61 -10.59
C ASN A 289 3.26 7.95 -9.45
N ARG A 290 3.85 7.83 -8.25
CA ARG A 290 3.16 7.38 -7.04
C ARG A 290 2.56 8.56 -6.30
N VAL A 291 1.63 8.29 -5.39
CA VAL A 291 1.01 9.33 -4.55
C VAL A 291 1.75 9.42 -3.22
N PRO A 292 2.58 10.45 -3.00
CA PRO A 292 3.25 10.64 -1.70
C PRO A 292 2.24 10.78 -0.56
N ALA A 293 2.59 10.29 0.62
CA ALA A 293 1.78 10.53 1.81
C ALA A 293 1.99 11.94 2.39
N SER A 294 3.15 12.56 2.11
CA SER A 294 3.51 13.87 2.64
C SER A 294 2.69 15.00 1.99
N THR A 295 2.10 15.85 2.82
CA THR A 295 1.41 17.08 2.41
C THR A 295 2.36 18.16 1.88
N ALA A 296 3.67 18.02 2.13
CA ALA A 296 4.70 18.93 1.60
C ALA A 296 5.03 18.66 0.10
N VAL A 297 4.53 17.56 -0.47
CA VAL A 297 4.76 17.20 -1.88
C VAL A 297 3.42 17.18 -2.61
N ASP A 298 3.11 18.25 -3.32
CA ASP A 298 1.88 18.36 -4.09
C ASP A 298 1.83 17.39 -5.28
N THR A 299 0.66 16.79 -5.55
CA THR A 299 0.41 15.90 -6.68
C THR A 299 -1.03 16.03 -7.17
N ASN A 300 -1.25 15.84 -8.47
CA ASN A 300 -2.62 15.81 -9.03
C ASN A 300 -3.32 14.46 -8.84
N LEU A 301 -2.60 13.45 -8.32
CA LEU A 301 -3.11 12.08 -8.19
C LEU A 301 -4.00 11.88 -6.95
N ASN A 302 -4.22 12.92 -6.13
CA ASN A 302 -5.10 12.88 -4.94
C ASN A 302 -5.98 14.13 -4.83
N LYS A 303 -6.20 14.88 -5.90
CA LYS A 303 -7.05 16.10 -5.93
C LYS A 303 -8.54 15.73 -6.10
N PHE A 304 -9.04 14.84 -5.26
CA PHE A 304 -10.43 14.41 -5.21
C PHE A 304 -10.80 14.00 -3.77
N PRO A 305 -12.09 14.00 -3.39
CA PRO A 305 -12.51 13.47 -2.09
C PRO A 305 -12.19 11.98 -1.97
N TYR A 306 -11.61 11.58 -0.84
CA TYR A 306 -11.28 10.19 -0.59
C TYR A 306 -11.39 9.83 0.89
N GLU A 307 -11.56 8.54 1.15
CA GLU A 307 -11.48 7.93 2.46
C GLU A 307 -10.33 6.92 2.49
N MET A 308 -9.58 6.89 3.60
CA MET A 308 -8.52 5.90 3.77
C MET A 308 -9.09 4.62 4.40
N ILE A 309 -8.77 3.50 3.79
CA ILE A 309 -9.08 2.18 4.34
C ILE A 309 -8.24 1.97 5.60
N ASP A 310 -8.89 1.61 6.70
CA ASP A 310 -8.21 1.28 7.96
C ASP A 310 -7.64 -0.15 7.88
N PRO A 311 -6.30 -0.32 7.90
CA PRO A 311 -5.67 -1.64 7.82
C PRO A 311 -6.11 -2.61 8.94
N ALA A 312 -6.40 -2.09 10.13
CA ALA A 312 -6.85 -2.92 11.26
C ALA A 312 -8.22 -3.54 10.96
N VAL A 313 -9.14 -2.75 10.41
CA VAL A 313 -10.47 -3.21 10.01
C VAL A 313 -10.37 -4.24 8.88
N VAL A 314 -9.47 -4.05 7.92
CA VAL A 314 -9.24 -5.04 6.86
C VAL A 314 -8.84 -6.39 7.43
N ILE A 315 -7.90 -6.43 8.37
CA ILE A 315 -7.47 -7.68 9.00
C ILE A 315 -8.59 -8.32 9.84
N ASP A 316 -9.30 -7.51 10.62
CA ASP A 316 -10.39 -8.01 11.50
C ASP A 316 -11.56 -8.62 10.72
N GLU A 317 -11.81 -8.14 9.52
CA GLU A 317 -12.94 -8.55 8.68
C GLU A 317 -12.51 -9.40 7.46
N SER A 318 -11.21 -9.71 7.31
CA SER A 318 -10.65 -10.36 6.11
C SER A 318 -11.37 -11.64 5.73
N GLU A 319 -11.59 -12.55 6.69
CA GLU A 319 -12.26 -13.84 6.44
C GLU A 319 -13.65 -13.67 5.80
N LYS A 320 -14.43 -12.69 6.31
CA LYS A 320 -15.77 -12.38 5.79
C LYS A 320 -15.69 -11.90 4.34
N TRP A 321 -14.84 -10.91 4.08
CA TRP A 321 -14.78 -10.25 2.77
C TRP A 321 -14.12 -11.12 1.72
N GLU A 322 -13.08 -11.86 2.06
CA GLU A 322 -12.43 -12.82 1.15
C GLU A 322 -13.35 -13.95 0.75
N ARG A 323 -14.12 -14.50 1.70
CA ARG A 323 -15.12 -15.54 1.41
C ARG A 323 -16.19 -15.02 0.45
N LEU A 324 -16.80 -13.86 0.74
CA LEU A 324 -17.85 -13.26 -0.09
C LEU A 324 -17.32 -12.87 -1.47
N TRP A 325 -16.12 -12.33 -1.54
CA TRP A 325 -15.44 -12.00 -2.78
C TRP A 325 -15.19 -13.23 -3.64
N SER A 326 -14.65 -14.28 -3.04
CA SER A 326 -14.42 -15.55 -3.72
C SER A 326 -15.72 -16.16 -4.27
N GLU A 327 -16.80 -16.09 -3.50
CA GLU A 327 -18.11 -16.57 -3.93
C GLU A 327 -18.67 -15.81 -5.14
N LEU A 328 -18.45 -14.50 -5.18
CA LEU A 328 -18.99 -13.64 -6.23
C LEU A 328 -18.16 -13.64 -7.51
N PHE A 329 -16.84 -13.69 -7.41
CA PHE A 329 -15.94 -13.39 -8.53
C PHE A 329 -14.95 -14.51 -8.88
N LEU A 330 -14.59 -15.40 -7.94
CA LEU A 330 -13.53 -16.38 -8.17
C LEU A 330 -14.04 -17.82 -8.39
N ARG A 331 -15.21 -18.18 -7.87
CA ARG A 331 -15.80 -19.51 -8.07
C ARG A 331 -16.25 -19.67 -9.53
N GLY A 332 -15.60 -20.60 -10.23
CA GLY A 332 -15.91 -20.93 -11.64
C GLY A 332 -15.04 -20.23 -12.67
N GLN A 333 -14.10 -19.40 -12.28
CA GLN A 333 -13.06 -18.87 -13.18
C GLN A 333 -11.74 -19.61 -12.94
N ALA A 334 -11.19 -20.23 -13.99
CA ALA A 334 -9.81 -20.73 -13.96
C ALA A 334 -8.89 -19.53 -13.82
N ILE A 335 -8.38 -19.27 -12.59
CA ILE A 335 -7.37 -18.26 -12.36
C ILE A 335 -6.12 -18.73 -13.12
N LYS A 336 -5.83 -18.15 -14.28
CA LYS A 336 -4.52 -18.26 -14.89
C LYS A 336 -3.55 -17.56 -13.96
N ARG A 337 -2.90 -18.31 -13.09
CA ARG A 337 -1.72 -17.86 -12.35
C ARG A 337 -0.60 -17.85 -13.38
N ASP A 338 -0.21 -16.67 -13.85
CA ASP A 338 1.05 -16.54 -14.53
C ASP A 338 2.13 -16.87 -13.51
N SER A 339 2.80 -17.99 -13.79
CA SER A 339 4.00 -18.39 -13.10
C SER A 339 5.10 -17.39 -13.42
N ASP A 340 5.61 -16.74 -12.35
CA ASP A 340 6.88 -16.02 -12.15
C ASP A 340 7.28 -14.95 -13.18
#